data_236a24e2f4a0db8330c748dad9a8aea1
#
_entry.id   236a24e2f4a0db8330c748dad9a8aea1
#
_cell.length_a   1.000
_cell.length_b   1.000
_cell.length_c   1.000
_cell.angle_alpha   90.00
_cell.angle_beta   90.00
_cell.angle_gamma   90.00
#
_symmetry.space_group_name_H-M   'P 1'
#
loop_
_entity.id
_entity.type
_entity.pdbx_description
1 polymer ?
#
loop_
_entity_poly.entity_id
_entity_poly.type
_entity_poly.pdbx_seq_one_letter_code
_entity_poly.pdbx_strand_id
1 'polypeptide(L)'
;MRLVLIIFLWALALPVAATQEWSGLYDRDTLDYWGKRYALSTQKILDEVIRPALLSDEKRRLAHIRLDMPIYAEGNMRPLAFYKPYNDSRVVMPVFSQKFLDDLCTAYAWLQINGYSLETISDYTAMLRYGKALDSPAFAPLKALGIPDNALKNPQVDELALGHFVTARAFILLHEFGHAYYGHHGGTAAQSRKNEEEADRFASKVMARTSLPPLGSLVFFMADASWAGYSTSAQDTHPLSGARLRALAGQVEDRGLAQGLGTLAALLADADIRTGFAAVGKAATLDSLKPRRPGELVWNIMPGTVELFTGSYQGQATQGNEPAFPVRIDFRRQGDWIRGEYSFGLGMGKLVGQLKERILYFEWEWAGNDGRGIFEISPDGKMFNGTWGYRQSADNAGKWNGKRLVTE
;
A
#
# COMPACT_ATOMS: atom_id res chain seq x y z
N MET A 1 -44.42 -34.49 -47.43
CA MET A 1 -44.04 -33.34 -46.62
C MET A 1 -43.73 -33.81 -45.18
N ARG A 2 -42.45 -33.98 -44.86
CA ARG A 2 -42.02 -34.35 -43.50
C ARG A 2 -41.58 -33.06 -42.79
N LEU A 3 -42.30 -32.69 -41.72
CA LEU A 3 -41.97 -31.56 -40.84
C LEU A 3 -40.81 -31.99 -39.94
N VAL A 4 -39.65 -31.36 -40.08
CA VAL A 4 -38.52 -31.53 -39.15
C VAL A 4 -38.65 -30.46 -38.07
N LEU A 5 -38.95 -30.92 -36.86
CA LEU A 5 -39.03 -30.06 -35.65
C LEU A 5 -37.60 -29.88 -35.10
N ILE A 6 -37.04 -28.69 -35.29
CA ILE A 6 -35.75 -28.33 -34.70
C ILE A 6 -36.03 -27.79 -33.29
N ILE A 7 -35.71 -28.61 -32.28
CA ILE A 7 -35.73 -28.20 -30.85
C ILE A 7 -34.44 -27.45 -30.58
N PHE A 8 -34.53 -26.12 -30.41
CA PHE A 8 -33.45 -25.32 -29.86
C PHE A 8 -33.37 -25.56 -28.34
N LEU A 9 -32.40 -26.37 -27.91
CA LEU A 9 -32.01 -26.44 -26.51
C LEU A 9 -31.27 -25.13 -26.18
N TRP A 10 -31.94 -24.22 -25.50
CA TRP A 10 -31.29 -23.15 -24.78
C TRP A 10 -30.61 -23.74 -23.55
N ALA A 11 -29.30 -23.96 -23.63
CA ALA A 11 -28.49 -24.21 -22.46
C ALA A 11 -28.48 -22.88 -21.64
N LEU A 12 -29.29 -22.85 -20.57
CA LEU A 12 -29.16 -21.87 -19.53
C LEU A 12 -27.76 -22.05 -18.91
N ALA A 13 -26.79 -21.30 -19.43
CA ALA A 13 -25.53 -21.11 -18.73
C ALA A 13 -25.87 -20.39 -17.39
N LEU A 14 -25.95 -21.17 -16.32
CA LEU A 14 -25.94 -20.60 -14.98
C LEU A 14 -24.69 -19.71 -14.89
N PRO A 15 -24.80 -18.47 -14.42
CA PRO A 15 -23.62 -17.66 -14.21
C PRO A 15 -22.72 -18.44 -13.24
N VAL A 16 -21.54 -18.84 -13.72
CA VAL A 16 -20.46 -19.28 -12.82
C VAL A 16 -20.23 -18.12 -11.91
N ALA A 17 -20.60 -18.25 -10.63
CA ALA A 17 -20.29 -17.25 -9.63
C ALA A 17 -18.77 -17.01 -9.73
N ALA A 18 -18.38 -15.81 -10.12
CA ALA A 18 -16.97 -15.43 -10.16
C ALA A 18 -16.40 -15.74 -8.78
N THR A 19 -15.46 -16.69 -8.70
CA THR A 19 -14.75 -16.98 -7.46
C THR A 19 -14.06 -15.72 -7.06
N GLN A 20 -14.27 -15.27 -5.83
CA GLN A 20 -13.58 -14.09 -5.32
C GLN A 20 -12.08 -14.39 -5.29
N GLU A 21 -11.28 -13.53 -5.92
CA GLU A 21 -9.85 -13.73 -6.15
C GLU A 21 -9.04 -13.97 -4.86
N TRP A 22 -9.58 -13.55 -3.70
CA TRP A 22 -8.88 -13.58 -2.40
C TRP A 22 -9.58 -14.47 -1.36
N SER A 23 -10.61 -15.21 -1.76
CA SER A 23 -11.46 -15.97 -0.81
C SER A 23 -10.71 -17.03 -0.02
N GLY A 24 -9.62 -17.56 -0.56
CA GLY A 24 -8.79 -18.57 0.07
C GLY A 24 -7.80 -18.04 1.11
N LEU A 25 -7.69 -16.72 1.33
CA LEU A 25 -6.83 -16.17 2.39
C LEU A 25 -7.32 -16.55 3.79
N TYR A 26 -8.64 -16.66 3.97
CA TYR A 26 -9.28 -17.04 5.23
C TYR A 26 -10.32 -18.14 5.00
N ASP A 27 -10.35 -19.11 5.89
CA ASP A 27 -11.44 -20.08 5.92
C ASP A 27 -12.76 -19.45 6.39
N ARG A 28 -13.87 -20.11 6.07
CA ARG A 28 -15.21 -19.61 6.37
C ARG A 28 -15.48 -19.51 7.88
N ASP A 29 -15.00 -20.46 8.67
CA ASP A 29 -15.21 -20.49 10.10
C ASP A 29 -14.50 -19.31 10.79
N THR A 30 -13.29 -18.99 10.33
CA THR A 30 -12.56 -17.78 10.76
C THR A 30 -13.37 -16.53 10.47
N LEU A 31 -13.90 -16.38 9.26
CA LEU A 31 -14.69 -15.19 8.90
C LEU A 31 -16.02 -15.12 9.68
N ASP A 32 -16.72 -16.22 9.88
CA ASP A 32 -17.95 -16.27 10.67
C ASP A 32 -17.69 -15.93 12.15
N TYR A 33 -16.58 -16.41 12.72
CA TYR A 33 -16.17 -16.07 14.09
C TYR A 33 -15.87 -14.57 14.25
N TRP A 34 -15.05 -14.01 13.37
CA TRP A 34 -14.68 -12.60 13.44
C TRP A 34 -15.82 -11.68 13.03
N GLY A 35 -16.68 -12.09 12.11
CA GLY A 35 -17.84 -11.31 11.68
C GLY A 35 -18.76 -10.92 12.83
N LYS A 36 -19.03 -11.85 13.75
CA LYS A 36 -19.83 -11.57 14.97
C LYS A 36 -19.16 -10.51 15.86
N ARG A 37 -17.83 -10.59 16.01
CA ARG A 37 -17.06 -9.63 16.82
C ARG A 37 -16.97 -8.25 16.16
N TYR A 38 -16.75 -8.22 14.85
CA TYR A 38 -16.69 -6.96 14.11
C TYR A 38 -18.05 -6.27 14.09
N ALA A 39 -19.14 -7.00 13.95
CA ALA A 39 -20.49 -6.43 14.02
C ALA A 39 -20.71 -5.70 15.35
N LEU A 40 -20.41 -6.35 16.48
CA LEU A 40 -20.54 -5.76 17.81
C LEU A 40 -19.61 -4.55 17.99
N SER A 41 -18.33 -4.69 17.62
CA SER A 41 -17.35 -3.60 17.83
C SER A 41 -17.57 -2.42 16.88
N THR A 42 -18.02 -2.65 15.64
CA THR A 42 -18.34 -1.56 14.70
C THR A 42 -19.59 -0.81 15.17
N GLN A 43 -20.61 -1.53 15.65
CA GLN A 43 -21.79 -0.91 16.25
C GLN A 43 -21.41 -0.06 17.47
N LYS A 44 -20.51 -0.56 18.32
CA LYS A 44 -20.00 0.19 19.47
C LYS A 44 -19.26 1.46 19.06
N ILE A 45 -18.38 1.39 18.06
CA ILE A 45 -17.70 2.57 17.49
C ILE A 45 -18.74 3.58 16.98
N LEU A 46 -19.76 3.11 16.28
CA LEU A 46 -20.82 3.97 15.75
C LEU A 46 -21.59 4.66 16.88
N ASP A 47 -22.01 3.92 17.91
CA ASP A 47 -22.90 4.42 18.96
C ASP A 47 -22.18 5.26 20.01
N GLU A 48 -20.98 4.86 20.42
CA GLU A 48 -20.25 5.48 21.53
C GLU A 48 -19.26 6.57 21.06
N VAL A 49 -18.79 6.50 19.82
CA VAL A 49 -17.74 7.42 19.30
C VAL A 49 -18.31 8.32 18.21
N ILE A 50 -18.85 7.74 17.12
CA ILE A 50 -19.23 8.50 15.94
C ILE A 50 -20.50 9.31 16.18
N ARG A 51 -21.60 8.68 16.57
CA ARG A 51 -22.89 9.37 16.75
C ARG A 51 -22.83 10.54 17.74
N PRO A 52 -22.14 10.44 18.90
CA PRO A 52 -21.98 11.58 19.79
C PRO A 52 -21.25 12.76 19.13
N ALA A 53 -20.27 12.49 18.29
CA ALA A 53 -19.44 13.49 17.61
C ALA A 53 -20.12 14.18 16.41
N LEU A 54 -21.22 13.60 15.89
CA LEU A 54 -21.99 14.19 14.79
C LEU A 54 -22.78 15.42 15.25
N LEU A 55 -22.79 16.47 14.43
CA LEU A 55 -23.66 17.63 14.62
C LEU A 55 -25.13 17.29 14.29
N SER A 56 -26.07 18.10 14.74
CA SER A 56 -27.50 17.86 14.57
C SER A 56 -27.91 17.71 13.09
N ASP A 57 -27.33 18.48 12.17
CA ASP A 57 -27.58 18.37 10.74
C ASP A 57 -27.01 17.07 10.16
N GLU A 58 -25.77 16.70 10.57
CA GLU A 58 -25.14 15.47 10.16
C GLU A 58 -25.95 14.25 10.64
N LYS A 59 -26.39 14.23 11.91
CA LYS A 59 -27.27 13.18 12.47
C LYS A 59 -28.55 13.03 11.64
N ARG A 60 -29.20 14.15 11.30
CA ARG A 60 -30.45 14.14 10.54
C ARG A 60 -30.24 13.56 9.15
N ARG A 61 -29.20 13.99 8.43
CA ARG A 61 -28.90 13.53 7.07
C ARG A 61 -28.48 12.08 7.01
N LEU A 62 -27.78 11.59 8.02
CA LEU A 62 -27.27 10.23 8.09
C LEU A 62 -28.21 9.25 8.79
N ALA A 63 -29.37 9.71 9.31
CA ALA A 63 -30.31 8.87 10.09
C ALA A 63 -30.83 7.64 9.34
N HIS A 64 -30.89 7.71 8.00
CA HIS A 64 -31.38 6.62 7.15
C HIS A 64 -30.29 5.64 6.72
N ILE A 65 -29.02 5.94 7.01
CA ILE A 65 -27.88 5.08 6.61
C ILE A 65 -27.78 3.87 7.54
N ARG A 66 -27.65 2.69 6.95
CA ARG A 66 -27.51 1.41 7.63
C ARG A 66 -26.14 0.80 7.34
N LEU A 67 -25.60 0.08 8.31
CA LEU A 67 -24.41 -0.74 8.11
C LEU A 67 -24.81 -2.10 7.54
N ASP A 68 -24.05 -2.56 6.57
CA ASP A 68 -24.14 -3.91 6.01
C ASP A 68 -22.74 -4.56 6.10
N MET A 69 -22.69 -5.77 6.65
CA MET A 69 -21.43 -6.48 6.88
C MET A 69 -21.48 -7.89 6.28
N PRO A 70 -21.56 -8.00 4.96
CA PRO A 70 -21.49 -9.30 4.28
C PRO A 70 -20.10 -9.92 4.51
N ILE A 71 -19.99 -11.23 4.31
CA ILE A 71 -18.70 -11.92 4.41
C ILE A 71 -17.70 -11.33 3.39
N TYR A 72 -18.12 -11.17 2.15
CA TYR A 72 -17.32 -10.60 1.06
C TYR A 72 -18.00 -9.37 0.46
N ALA A 73 -17.20 -8.51 -0.15
CA ALA A 73 -17.70 -7.43 -0.99
C ALA A 73 -18.43 -7.98 -2.24
N GLU A 74 -19.36 -7.21 -2.79
CA GLU A 74 -19.99 -7.55 -4.06
C GLU A 74 -18.98 -7.36 -5.21
N GLY A 75 -18.94 -8.33 -6.13
CA GLY A 75 -18.00 -8.34 -7.26
C GLY A 75 -16.58 -8.77 -6.88
N ASN A 76 -15.67 -8.72 -7.86
CA ASN A 76 -14.25 -9.05 -7.65
C ASN A 76 -13.49 -7.80 -7.23
N MET A 77 -13.54 -7.51 -5.94
CA MET A 77 -12.92 -6.31 -5.37
C MET A 77 -11.59 -6.63 -4.69
N ARG A 78 -10.75 -5.59 -4.54
CA ARG A 78 -9.50 -5.65 -3.76
C ARG A 78 -9.77 -6.09 -2.30
N PRO A 79 -8.76 -6.61 -1.58
CA PRO A 79 -8.93 -7.07 -0.21
C PRO A 79 -9.48 -6.01 0.75
N LEU A 80 -9.14 -4.75 0.55
CA LEU A 80 -9.67 -3.61 1.34
C LEU A 80 -10.82 -2.92 0.59
N ALA A 81 -11.95 -3.60 0.48
CA ALA A 81 -13.15 -3.08 -0.18
C ALA A 81 -14.16 -2.61 0.87
N PHE A 82 -14.18 -1.33 1.14
CA PHE A 82 -15.19 -0.64 1.92
C PHE A 82 -15.86 0.37 1.02
N TYR A 83 -17.18 0.49 1.03
CA TYR A 83 -17.87 1.36 0.09
C TYR A 83 -19.31 1.66 0.45
N LYS A 84 -19.81 2.77 -0.06
CA LYS A 84 -21.24 3.07 -0.11
C LYS A 84 -21.71 2.91 -1.56
N PRO A 85 -22.60 1.94 -1.85
CA PRO A 85 -23.16 1.82 -3.19
C PRO A 85 -23.90 3.09 -3.61
N TYR A 86 -23.84 3.43 -4.91
CA TYR A 86 -24.60 4.56 -5.43
C TYR A 86 -26.10 4.32 -5.30
N ASN A 87 -26.84 5.36 -4.95
CA ASN A 87 -28.29 5.32 -4.76
C ASN A 87 -28.77 4.31 -3.69
N ASP A 88 -27.90 3.91 -2.78
CA ASP A 88 -28.22 3.01 -1.68
C ASP A 88 -28.04 3.74 -0.32
N SER A 89 -28.80 3.32 0.67
CA SER A 89 -28.68 3.77 2.06
C SER A 89 -27.78 2.88 2.91
N ARG A 90 -27.02 1.97 2.30
CA ARG A 90 -26.07 1.10 3.00
C ARG A 90 -24.67 1.66 2.93
N VAL A 91 -23.93 1.47 4.01
CA VAL A 91 -22.46 1.48 4.02
C VAL A 91 -22.00 0.03 4.22
N VAL A 92 -21.21 -0.46 3.29
CA VAL A 92 -20.80 -1.86 3.23
C VAL A 92 -19.41 -2.02 3.82
N MET A 93 -19.32 -2.82 4.89
CA MET A 93 -18.09 -3.11 5.65
C MET A 93 -17.86 -4.63 5.67
N PRO A 94 -17.36 -5.24 4.58
CA PRO A 94 -17.24 -6.70 4.49
C PRO A 94 -16.38 -7.28 5.59
N VAL A 95 -16.77 -8.43 6.13
CA VAL A 95 -16.03 -9.12 7.20
C VAL A 95 -14.62 -9.48 6.76
N PHE A 96 -14.47 -9.96 5.53
CA PHE A 96 -13.17 -10.25 4.93
C PHE A 96 -12.25 -9.02 4.94
N SER A 97 -12.74 -7.88 4.47
CA SER A 97 -11.95 -6.64 4.42
C SER A 97 -11.59 -6.13 5.82
N GLN A 98 -12.50 -6.27 6.79
CA GLN A 98 -12.22 -5.94 8.19
C GLN A 98 -11.15 -6.87 8.78
N LYS A 99 -11.24 -8.19 8.52
CA LYS A 99 -10.23 -9.16 8.99
C LYS A 99 -8.86 -8.90 8.37
N PHE A 100 -8.83 -8.59 7.08
CA PHE A 100 -7.61 -8.23 6.38
C PHE A 100 -6.96 -6.96 6.97
N LEU A 101 -7.75 -5.92 7.25
CA LEU A 101 -7.29 -4.70 7.90
C LEU A 101 -6.80 -4.94 9.33
N ASP A 102 -7.51 -5.77 10.11
CA ASP A 102 -7.14 -6.15 11.48
C ASP A 102 -5.77 -6.84 11.51
N ASP A 103 -5.56 -7.79 10.60
CA ASP A 103 -4.26 -8.46 10.46
C ASP A 103 -3.14 -7.50 10.06
N LEU A 104 -3.41 -6.55 9.17
CA LEU A 104 -2.43 -5.53 8.80
C LEU A 104 -2.12 -4.57 9.96
N CYS A 105 -3.11 -4.19 10.76
CA CYS A 105 -2.90 -3.38 11.96
C CYS A 105 -2.06 -4.15 13.00
N THR A 106 -2.32 -5.45 13.16
CA THR A 106 -1.52 -6.33 14.02
C THR A 106 -0.08 -6.45 13.52
N ALA A 107 0.10 -6.66 12.21
CA ALA A 107 1.43 -6.72 11.60
C ALA A 107 2.18 -5.40 11.77
N TYR A 108 1.52 -4.28 11.51
CA TYR A 108 2.10 -2.95 11.67
C TYR A 108 2.58 -2.72 13.11
N ALA A 109 1.71 -2.99 14.09
CA ALA A 109 2.03 -2.83 15.51
C ALA A 109 3.22 -3.70 15.93
N TRP A 110 3.21 -4.96 15.52
CA TRP A 110 4.30 -5.88 15.86
C TRP A 110 5.62 -5.48 15.21
N LEU A 111 5.61 -5.12 13.92
CA LEU A 111 6.81 -4.65 13.21
C LEU A 111 7.36 -3.39 13.87
N GLN A 112 6.51 -2.41 14.18
CA GLN A 112 6.91 -1.15 14.81
C GLN A 112 7.52 -1.36 16.20
N ILE A 113 6.85 -2.11 17.08
CA ILE A 113 7.33 -2.37 18.46
C ILE A 113 8.65 -3.13 18.47
N ASN A 114 8.85 -4.03 17.52
CA ASN A 114 10.09 -4.81 17.42
C ASN A 114 11.16 -4.13 16.55
N GLY A 115 10.93 -2.92 16.05
CA GLY A 115 11.89 -2.14 15.26
C GLY A 115 12.20 -2.76 13.90
N TYR A 116 11.22 -3.41 13.27
CA TYR A 116 11.30 -3.91 11.90
C TYR A 116 10.76 -2.89 10.89
N SER A 117 11.12 -3.05 9.62
CA SER A 117 10.65 -2.17 8.55
C SER A 117 9.16 -2.33 8.32
N LEU A 118 8.45 -1.20 8.26
CA LEU A 118 7.01 -1.16 7.96
C LEU A 118 6.72 -1.30 6.46
N GLU A 119 7.74 -1.16 5.61
CA GLU A 119 7.61 -1.27 4.15
C GLU A 119 7.18 -2.66 3.70
N THR A 120 7.50 -3.69 4.49
CA THR A 120 7.04 -5.06 4.22
C THR A 120 5.53 -5.16 4.06
N ILE A 121 4.74 -4.24 4.64
CA ILE A 121 3.29 -4.18 4.43
C ILE A 121 2.96 -3.78 2.99
N SER A 122 3.62 -2.74 2.46
CA SER A 122 3.43 -2.32 1.07
C SER A 122 3.97 -3.35 0.09
N ASP A 123 5.10 -3.99 0.40
CA ASP A 123 5.66 -5.09 -0.42
C ASP A 123 4.69 -6.29 -0.46
N TYR A 124 4.08 -6.63 0.67
CA TYR A 124 3.07 -7.67 0.76
C TYR A 124 1.83 -7.37 -0.09
N THR A 125 1.30 -6.16 0.02
CA THR A 125 0.11 -5.77 -0.76
C THR A 125 0.43 -5.66 -2.25
N ALA A 126 1.66 -5.25 -2.62
CA ALA A 126 2.15 -5.30 -3.99
C ALA A 126 2.28 -6.75 -4.50
N MET A 127 2.76 -7.69 -3.66
CA MET A 127 2.78 -9.11 -4.00
C MET A 127 1.37 -9.65 -4.28
N LEU A 128 0.39 -9.33 -3.43
CA LEU A 128 -1.00 -9.72 -3.68
C LEU A 128 -1.52 -9.16 -4.99
N ARG A 129 -1.18 -7.92 -5.30
CA ARG A 129 -1.67 -7.24 -6.53
C ARG A 129 -1.04 -7.79 -7.81
N TYR A 130 0.26 -8.08 -7.80
CA TYR A 130 1.04 -8.37 -9.01
C TYR A 130 1.59 -9.80 -9.07
N GLY A 131 1.52 -10.54 -7.96
CA GLY A 131 1.93 -11.94 -7.89
C GLY A 131 0.94 -12.87 -8.61
N LYS A 132 1.28 -14.16 -8.67
CA LYS A 132 0.46 -15.17 -9.32
C LYS A 132 -0.09 -16.16 -8.29
N ALA A 133 -1.38 -16.49 -8.41
CA ALA A 133 -2.02 -17.59 -7.67
C ALA A 133 -1.84 -17.53 -6.14
N LEU A 134 -2.11 -16.37 -5.54
CA LEU A 134 -1.89 -16.10 -4.11
C LEU A 134 -3.14 -16.33 -3.23
N ASP A 135 -4.13 -17.08 -3.76
CA ASP A 135 -5.38 -17.36 -3.05
C ASP A 135 -5.25 -18.62 -2.18
N SER A 136 -4.55 -18.49 -1.05
CA SER A 136 -4.46 -19.55 -0.04
C SER A 136 -4.17 -18.96 1.35
N PRO A 137 -4.46 -19.71 2.45
CA PRO A 137 -4.19 -19.25 3.82
C PRO A 137 -2.71 -18.94 4.11
N ALA A 138 -1.77 -19.46 3.32
CA ALA A 138 -0.35 -19.14 3.46
C ALA A 138 -0.05 -17.68 3.15
N PHE A 139 -0.91 -17.04 2.36
CA PHE A 139 -0.77 -15.63 1.98
C PHE A 139 -1.63 -14.68 2.84
N ALA A 140 -2.35 -15.17 3.86
CA ALA A 140 -2.99 -14.29 4.83
C ALA A 140 -1.93 -13.38 5.50
N PRO A 141 -2.26 -12.09 5.81
CA PRO A 141 -1.26 -11.07 6.17
C PRO A 141 -0.28 -11.51 7.25
N LEU A 142 -0.76 -12.03 8.38
CA LEU A 142 0.10 -12.40 9.49
C LEU A 142 1.07 -13.54 9.13
N LYS A 143 0.61 -14.54 8.37
CA LYS A 143 1.44 -15.65 7.93
C LYS A 143 2.45 -15.22 6.88
N ALA A 144 2.01 -14.48 5.87
CA ALA A 144 2.87 -14.00 4.80
C ALA A 144 3.98 -13.09 5.33
N LEU A 145 3.66 -12.21 6.27
CA LEU A 145 4.59 -11.28 6.91
C LEU A 145 5.42 -11.92 8.03
N GLY A 146 5.23 -13.21 8.32
CA GLY A 146 5.99 -13.90 9.36
C GLY A 146 5.75 -13.39 10.78
N ILE A 147 4.55 -12.83 11.02
CA ILE A 147 4.17 -12.34 12.35
C ILE A 147 3.86 -13.55 13.25
N PRO A 148 4.47 -13.63 14.44
CA PRO A 148 4.24 -14.77 15.34
C PRO A 148 2.78 -14.89 15.81
N ASP A 149 2.25 -16.10 15.93
CA ASP A 149 0.87 -16.35 16.42
C ASP A 149 0.62 -15.78 17.82
N ASN A 150 1.67 -15.57 18.60
CA ASN A 150 1.59 -14.99 19.93
C ASN A 150 1.89 -13.48 19.97
N ALA A 151 1.91 -12.79 18.84
CA ALA A 151 2.25 -11.37 18.77
C ALA A 151 1.40 -10.51 19.71
N LEU A 152 0.09 -10.76 19.80
CA LEU A 152 -0.84 -10.05 20.67
C LEU A 152 -0.70 -10.41 22.17
N LYS A 153 0.16 -11.35 22.55
CA LYS A 153 0.50 -11.56 23.98
C LYS A 153 1.41 -10.45 24.54
N ASN A 154 2.06 -9.69 23.68
CA ASN A 154 2.73 -8.46 24.08
C ASN A 154 1.69 -7.35 24.24
N PRO A 155 1.46 -6.81 25.46
CA PRO A 155 0.42 -5.79 25.70
C PRO A 155 0.60 -4.52 24.85
N GLN A 156 1.84 -4.11 24.56
CA GLN A 156 2.12 -2.94 23.73
C GLN A 156 1.72 -3.18 22.27
N VAL A 157 1.93 -4.38 21.76
CA VAL A 157 1.49 -4.77 20.40
C VAL A 157 -0.03 -4.84 20.34
N ASP A 158 -0.67 -5.44 21.33
CA ASP A 158 -2.13 -5.58 21.40
C ASP A 158 -2.82 -4.21 21.46
N GLU A 159 -2.38 -3.34 22.36
CA GLU A 159 -2.91 -1.98 22.50
C GLU A 159 -2.74 -1.16 21.20
N LEU A 160 -1.55 -1.20 20.61
CA LEU A 160 -1.26 -0.46 19.38
C LEU A 160 -2.05 -1.01 18.19
N ALA A 161 -2.13 -2.35 18.03
CA ALA A 161 -2.91 -3.00 16.99
C ALA A 161 -4.39 -2.64 17.09
N LEU A 162 -4.95 -2.76 18.30
CA LEU A 162 -6.35 -2.41 18.57
C LEU A 162 -6.61 -0.91 18.27
N GLY A 163 -5.72 -0.03 18.71
CA GLY A 163 -5.80 1.42 18.46
C GLY A 163 -5.82 1.74 16.97
N HIS A 164 -4.91 1.15 16.21
CA HIS A 164 -4.90 1.32 14.74
C HIS A 164 -6.16 0.76 14.09
N PHE A 165 -6.60 -0.42 14.47
CA PHE A 165 -7.77 -1.05 13.87
C PHE A 165 -9.07 -0.29 14.16
N VAL A 166 -9.26 0.17 15.40
CA VAL A 166 -10.44 0.97 15.79
C VAL A 166 -10.45 2.30 15.04
N THR A 167 -9.32 3.00 14.99
CA THR A 167 -9.23 4.33 14.38
C THR A 167 -9.29 4.27 12.85
N ALA A 168 -8.73 3.23 12.21
CA ALA A 168 -8.89 2.99 10.79
C ALA A 168 -10.36 2.75 10.42
N ARG A 169 -11.06 1.88 11.15
CA ARG A 169 -12.49 1.62 10.89
C ARG A 169 -13.36 2.85 11.11
N ALA A 170 -13.08 3.62 12.18
CA ALA A 170 -13.80 4.87 12.43
C ALA A 170 -13.61 5.86 11.27
N PHE A 171 -12.37 6.03 10.78
CA PHE A 171 -12.07 6.87 9.65
C PHE A 171 -12.78 6.40 8.37
N ILE A 172 -12.67 5.11 8.03
CA ILE A 172 -13.30 4.52 6.85
C ILE A 172 -14.82 4.68 6.91
N LEU A 173 -15.45 4.36 8.06
CA LEU A 173 -16.88 4.50 8.23
C LEU A 173 -17.35 5.96 8.08
N LEU A 174 -16.59 6.90 8.62
CA LEU A 174 -16.86 8.33 8.47
C LEU A 174 -16.62 8.83 7.05
N HIS A 175 -15.66 8.27 6.33
CA HIS A 175 -15.45 8.55 4.92
C HIS A 175 -16.67 8.13 4.09
N GLU A 176 -17.19 6.92 4.30
CA GLU A 176 -18.41 6.45 3.64
C GLU A 176 -19.64 7.27 4.04
N PHE A 177 -19.71 7.71 5.29
CA PHE A 177 -20.73 8.66 5.74
C PHE A 177 -20.59 10.03 5.07
N GLY A 178 -19.37 10.46 4.74
CA GLY A 178 -19.11 11.65 3.95
C GLY A 178 -19.76 11.56 2.55
N HIS A 179 -19.58 10.42 1.88
CA HIS A 179 -20.26 10.17 0.60
C HIS A 179 -21.79 10.23 0.73
N ALA A 180 -22.34 9.68 1.81
CA ALA A 180 -23.77 9.74 2.08
C ALA A 180 -24.26 11.16 2.39
N TYR A 181 -23.51 11.89 3.22
CA TYR A 181 -23.83 13.24 3.66
C TYR A 181 -23.90 14.24 2.51
N TYR A 182 -22.93 14.18 1.59
CA TYR A 182 -22.89 15.06 0.42
C TYR A 182 -23.72 14.54 -0.76
N GLY A 183 -24.28 13.32 -0.69
CA GLY A 183 -25.05 12.73 -1.78
C GLY A 183 -24.19 12.43 -3.00
N HIS A 184 -22.95 11.95 -2.80
CA HIS A 184 -22.05 11.66 -3.91
C HIS A 184 -22.60 10.57 -4.82
N HIS A 185 -22.50 10.83 -6.11
CA HIS A 185 -22.87 9.90 -7.19
C HIS A 185 -21.67 9.69 -8.10
N GLY A 186 -21.73 8.66 -8.94
CA GLY A 186 -20.74 8.45 -9.99
C GLY A 186 -20.65 9.63 -10.95
N GLY A 187 -19.49 9.80 -11.58
CA GLY A 187 -19.24 10.93 -12.47
C GLY A 187 -17.91 10.81 -13.20
N THR A 188 -17.39 11.95 -13.68
CA THR A 188 -16.07 12.02 -14.29
C THR A 188 -14.97 11.74 -13.26
N ALA A 189 -13.76 11.41 -13.72
CA ALA A 189 -12.60 11.23 -12.84
C ALA A 189 -12.30 12.50 -11.99
N ALA A 190 -12.58 13.69 -12.51
CA ALA A 190 -12.43 14.94 -11.75
C ALA A 190 -13.49 15.05 -10.63
N GLN A 191 -14.73 14.68 -10.92
CA GLN A 191 -15.79 14.65 -9.91
C GLN A 191 -15.51 13.59 -8.85
N SER A 192 -15.03 12.39 -9.24
CA SER A 192 -14.65 11.35 -8.30
C SER A 192 -13.57 11.86 -7.34
N ARG A 193 -12.48 12.47 -7.82
CA ARG A 193 -11.46 13.05 -6.95
C ARG A 193 -12.01 14.08 -5.96
N LYS A 194 -12.89 14.96 -6.42
CA LYS A 194 -13.53 15.95 -5.55
C LYS A 194 -14.39 15.27 -4.46
N ASN A 195 -15.14 14.25 -4.83
CA ASN A 195 -15.97 13.49 -3.91
C ASN A 195 -15.11 12.84 -2.80
N GLU A 196 -13.93 12.29 -3.18
CA GLU A 196 -12.99 11.72 -2.22
C GLU A 196 -12.45 12.76 -1.23
N GLU A 197 -12.05 13.94 -1.73
CA GLU A 197 -11.58 15.04 -0.89
C GLU A 197 -12.66 15.54 0.08
N GLU A 198 -13.91 15.58 -0.36
CA GLU A 198 -15.05 15.98 0.48
C GLU A 198 -15.34 14.92 1.54
N ALA A 199 -15.29 13.63 1.19
CA ALA A 199 -15.49 12.51 2.12
C ALA A 199 -14.36 12.43 3.16
N ASP A 200 -13.09 12.56 2.74
CA ASP A 200 -11.95 12.63 3.66
C ASP A 200 -12.05 13.80 4.61
N ARG A 201 -12.45 14.97 4.10
CA ARG A 201 -12.66 16.17 4.93
C ARG A 201 -13.77 15.98 5.94
N PHE A 202 -14.86 15.30 5.56
CA PHE A 202 -15.93 14.96 6.50
C PHE A 202 -15.39 14.04 7.59
N ALA A 203 -14.70 12.96 7.23
CA ALA A 203 -14.11 12.02 8.17
C ALA A 203 -13.16 12.73 9.15
N SER A 204 -12.21 13.52 8.64
CA SER A 204 -11.24 14.27 9.46
C SER A 204 -11.91 15.23 10.43
N LYS A 205 -12.93 15.98 9.97
CA LYS A 205 -13.67 16.92 10.84
C LYS A 205 -14.44 16.22 11.96
N VAL A 206 -15.04 15.05 11.67
CA VAL A 206 -15.75 14.29 12.71
C VAL A 206 -14.76 13.64 13.66
N MET A 207 -13.65 13.05 13.14
CA MET A 207 -12.59 12.48 13.98
C MET A 207 -11.99 13.53 14.93
N ALA A 208 -11.76 14.76 14.48
CA ALA A 208 -11.27 15.86 15.34
C ALA A 208 -12.23 16.20 16.50
N ARG A 209 -13.51 15.84 16.41
CA ARG A 209 -14.49 16.00 17.50
C ARG A 209 -14.55 14.76 18.43
N THR A 210 -13.82 13.71 18.10
CA THR A 210 -13.65 12.54 18.96
C THR A 210 -12.32 12.62 19.71
N SER A 211 -12.13 11.77 20.71
CA SER A 211 -10.83 11.58 21.36
C SER A 211 -9.89 10.64 20.61
N LEU A 212 -10.26 10.21 19.40
CA LEU A 212 -9.54 9.21 18.61
C LEU A 212 -8.77 9.88 17.45
N PRO A 213 -7.44 10.01 17.53
CA PRO A 213 -6.66 10.43 16.38
C PRO A 213 -6.72 9.36 15.27
N PRO A 214 -6.84 9.73 13.97
CA PRO A 214 -7.04 8.77 12.89
C PRO A 214 -5.74 8.00 12.48
N LEU A 215 -4.94 7.57 13.46
CA LEU A 215 -3.63 6.95 13.22
C LEU A 215 -3.70 5.69 12.35
N GLY A 216 -4.75 4.89 12.51
CA GLY A 216 -4.94 3.68 11.73
C GLY A 216 -5.23 3.93 10.24
N SER A 217 -5.63 5.16 9.86
CA SER A 217 -5.79 5.50 8.45
C SER A 217 -4.49 5.38 7.66
N LEU A 218 -3.33 5.58 8.31
CA LEU A 218 -2.04 5.39 7.66
C LEU A 218 -1.83 3.93 7.24
N VAL A 219 -2.17 2.96 8.12
CA VAL A 219 -2.07 1.52 7.79
C VAL A 219 -2.97 1.17 6.60
N PHE A 220 -4.20 1.70 6.60
CA PHE A 220 -5.14 1.53 5.49
C PHE A 220 -4.57 2.09 4.18
N PHE A 221 -4.08 3.32 4.17
CA PHE A 221 -3.52 3.92 2.96
C PHE A 221 -2.20 3.29 2.51
N MET A 222 -1.34 2.83 3.41
CA MET A 222 -0.14 2.07 3.07
C MET A 222 -0.49 0.77 2.34
N ALA A 223 -1.51 0.07 2.83
CA ALA A 223 -1.97 -1.16 2.22
C ALA A 223 -2.66 -0.91 0.86
N ASP A 224 -3.37 0.21 0.73
CA ASP A 224 -4.07 0.58 -0.50
C ASP A 224 -3.14 1.16 -1.59
N ALA A 225 -1.93 1.56 -1.23
CA ALA A 225 -0.98 2.23 -2.13
C ALA A 225 -0.64 1.40 -3.38
N SER A 226 -0.51 0.08 -3.26
CA SER A 226 -0.21 -0.80 -4.39
C SER A 226 -1.35 -0.88 -5.42
N TRP A 227 -2.57 -0.49 -5.05
CA TRP A 227 -3.74 -0.37 -5.95
C TRP A 227 -3.93 1.05 -6.50
N ALA A 228 -3.16 2.04 -6.05
CA ALA A 228 -3.29 3.41 -6.50
C ALA A 228 -3.05 3.56 -8.01
N GLY A 229 -3.89 4.38 -8.67
CA GLY A 229 -3.74 4.71 -10.08
C GLY A 229 -4.20 3.63 -11.07
N TYR A 230 -4.86 2.58 -10.62
CA TYR A 230 -5.46 1.52 -11.46
C TYR A 230 -6.96 1.74 -11.73
N SER A 231 -7.42 2.97 -11.72
CA SER A 231 -8.80 3.30 -12.09
C SER A 231 -8.98 3.24 -13.62
N THR A 232 -9.10 2.04 -14.17
CA THR A 232 -9.55 1.83 -15.55
C THR A 232 -10.99 1.32 -15.62
N SER A 233 -11.63 1.07 -14.50
CA SER A 233 -13.02 0.61 -14.45
C SER A 233 -13.90 1.61 -13.70
N ALA A 234 -15.16 1.71 -14.13
CA ALA A 234 -16.22 2.44 -13.42
C ALA A 234 -16.51 1.90 -11.99
N GLN A 235 -15.79 0.87 -11.59
CA GLN A 235 -15.91 0.17 -10.30
C GLN A 235 -14.87 0.63 -9.27
N ASP A 236 -13.86 1.41 -9.65
CA ASP A 236 -12.91 1.98 -8.69
C ASP A 236 -13.51 3.24 -8.09
N THR A 237 -14.27 3.06 -7.01
CA THR A 237 -15.05 4.12 -6.38
C THR A 237 -14.20 5.09 -5.57
N HIS A 238 -12.98 4.68 -5.14
CA HIS A 238 -12.13 5.44 -4.21
C HIS A 238 -10.67 5.54 -4.71
N PRO A 239 -10.38 6.34 -5.75
CA PRO A 239 -9.02 6.45 -6.28
C PRO A 239 -8.09 7.10 -5.26
N LEU A 240 -7.05 6.34 -4.85
CA LEU A 240 -5.96 6.89 -4.04
C LEU A 240 -4.98 7.65 -4.92
N SER A 241 -4.60 8.86 -4.49
CA SER A 241 -3.63 9.70 -5.18
C SER A 241 -2.74 10.46 -4.19
N GLY A 242 -1.54 10.83 -4.62
CA GLY A 242 -0.66 11.67 -3.81
C GLY A 242 -1.30 13.04 -3.46
N ALA A 243 -2.10 13.61 -4.35
CA ALA A 243 -2.84 14.85 -4.07
C ALA A 243 -3.85 14.68 -2.93
N ARG A 244 -4.63 13.58 -2.96
CA ARG A 244 -5.58 13.24 -1.90
C ARG A 244 -4.89 13.10 -0.54
N LEU A 245 -3.78 12.37 -0.47
CA LEU A 245 -3.03 12.19 0.77
C LEU A 245 -2.40 13.49 1.29
N ARG A 246 -1.89 14.36 0.40
CA ARG A 246 -1.41 15.69 0.82
C ARG A 246 -2.52 16.56 1.40
N ALA A 247 -3.70 16.53 0.78
CA ALA A 247 -4.86 17.27 1.30
C ALA A 247 -5.26 16.75 2.69
N LEU A 248 -5.26 15.44 2.89
CA LEU A 248 -5.55 14.82 4.18
C LEU A 248 -4.48 15.15 5.22
N ALA A 249 -3.19 15.08 4.87
CA ALA A 249 -2.08 15.46 5.74
C ALA A 249 -2.19 16.90 6.28
N GLY A 250 -2.73 17.81 5.46
CA GLY A 250 -3.00 19.21 5.87
C GLY A 250 -4.22 19.39 6.79
N GLN A 251 -5.00 18.34 7.01
CA GLN A 251 -6.23 18.38 7.82
C GLN A 251 -6.10 17.69 9.19
N VAL A 252 -5.06 16.89 9.36
CA VAL A 252 -4.81 16.16 10.62
C VAL A 252 -3.89 16.97 11.55
N GLU A 253 -4.22 16.99 12.84
CA GLU A 253 -3.44 17.71 13.86
C GLU A 253 -2.20 16.92 14.31
N ASP A 254 -2.26 15.59 14.25
CA ASP A 254 -1.14 14.72 14.63
C ASP A 254 0.00 14.84 13.60
N ARG A 255 1.16 15.34 14.08
CA ARG A 255 2.33 15.58 13.21
C ARG A 255 2.93 14.31 12.64
N GLY A 256 2.92 13.21 13.39
CA GLY A 256 3.44 11.91 12.94
C GLY A 256 2.59 11.35 11.80
N LEU A 257 1.26 11.40 11.97
CA LEU A 257 0.32 11.02 10.93
C LEU A 257 0.43 11.93 9.71
N ALA A 258 0.48 13.25 9.89
CA ALA A 258 0.64 14.20 8.78
C ALA A 258 1.93 13.92 7.99
N GLN A 259 3.05 13.65 8.69
CA GLN A 259 4.31 13.28 8.06
C GLN A 259 4.22 11.94 7.31
N GLY A 260 3.62 10.91 7.92
CA GLY A 260 3.41 9.60 7.28
C GLY A 260 2.57 9.70 6.01
N LEU A 261 1.46 10.42 6.07
CA LEU A 261 0.60 10.67 4.90
C LEU A 261 1.34 11.48 3.82
N GLY A 262 2.15 12.47 4.22
CA GLY A 262 2.97 13.26 3.31
C GLY A 262 4.03 12.42 2.60
N THR A 263 4.69 11.52 3.32
CA THR A 263 5.65 10.56 2.76
C THR A 263 4.98 9.63 1.75
N LEU A 264 3.83 9.03 2.12
CA LEU A 264 3.07 8.18 1.22
C LEU A 264 2.55 8.97 0.00
N ALA A 265 2.17 10.24 0.19
CA ALA A 265 1.77 11.12 -0.90
C ALA A 265 2.89 11.41 -1.90
N ALA A 266 4.12 11.57 -1.41
CA ALA A 266 5.30 11.73 -2.27
C ALA A 266 5.56 10.45 -3.07
N LEU A 267 5.48 9.28 -2.42
CA LEU A 267 5.58 7.98 -3.08
C LEU A 267 4.57 7.82 -4.23
N LEU A 268 3.32 8.22 -4.04
CA LEU A 268 2.26 8.07 -5.05
C LEU A 268 2.25 9.16 -6.13
N ALA A 269 3.00 10.24 -5.96
CA ALA A 269 3.12 11.29 -6.98
C ALA A 269 3.97 10.86 -8.17
N ASP A 270 4.80 9.85 -7.99
CA ASP A 270 5.73 9.37 -8.99
C ASP A 270 5.13 8.24 -9.85
N ALA A 271 5.18 8.42 -11.18
CA ALA A 271 4.76 7.39 -12.13
C ALA A 271 5.64 6.12 -12.05
N ASP A 272 6.91 6.28 -11.70
CA ASP A 272 7.87 5.19 -11.61
C ASP A 272 7.66 4.30 -10.39
N ILE A 273 7.06 4.82 -9.31
CA ILE A 273 6.72 4.02 -8.13
C ILE A 273 5.64 2.98 -8.43
N ARG A 274 4.69 3.29 -9.31
CA ARG A 274 3.72 2.27 -9.76
C ARG A 274 4.41 1.13 -10.48
N THR A 275 5.42 1.43 -11.28
CA THR A 275 6.29 0.44 -11.90
C THR A 275 7.12 -0.30 -10.84
N GLY A 276 7.58 0.40 -9.81
CA GLY A 276 8.27 -0.16 -8.64
C GLY A 276 7.39 -1.17 -7.87
N PHE A 277 6.16 -0.82 -7.52
CA PHE A 277 5.24 -1.77 -6.89
C PHE A 277 4.98 -3.01 -7.74
N ALA A 278 4.83 -2.84 -9.07
CA ALA A 278 4.65 -3.98 -9.96
C ALA A 278 5.89 -4.88 -10.02
N ALA A 279 7.08 -4.30 -10.01
CA ALA A 279 8.35 -5.05 -10.01
C ALA A 279 8.52 -5.81 -8.68
N VAL A 280 8.34 -5.11 -7.55
CA VAL A 280 8.41 -5.70 -6.21
C VAL A 280 7.38 -6.83 -6.07
N GLY A 281 6.12 -6.58 -6.43
CA GLY A 281 5.06 -7.56 -6.27
C GLY A 281 5.25 -8.82 -7.12
N LYS A 282 5.75 -8.69 -8.35
CA LYS A 282 6.06 -9.84 -9.22
C LYS A 282 7.26 -10.66 -8.73
N ALA A 283 8.20 -10.03 -8.05
CA ALA A 283 9.42 -10.66 -7.57
C ALA A 283 9.31 -11.12 -6.11
N ALA A 284 8.31 -10.65 -5.37
CA ALA A 284 8.15 -10.99 -3.96
C ALA A 284 7.84 -12.48 -3.78
N THR A 285 8.42 -13.05 -2.73
CA THR A 285 8.16 -14.40 -2.23
C THR A 285 7.82 -14.31 -0.74
N LEU A 286 7.25 -15.37 -0.16
CA LEU A 286 6.98 -15.39 1.29
C LEU A 286 8.24 -15.13 2.11
N ASP A 287 9.40 -15.59 1.64
CA ASP A 287 10.67 -15.35 2.35
C ASP A 287 11.10 -13.88 2.29
N SER A 288 10.79 -13.16 1.19
CA SER A 288 11.10 -11.73 1.07
C SER A 288 10.26 -10.84 1.95
N LEU A 289 9.14 -11.34 2.43
CA LEU A 289 8.20 -10.60 3.28
C LEU A 289 8.46 -10.81 4.77
N LYS A 290 9.43 -11.66 5.15
CA LYS A 290 9.79 -11.83 6.55
C LYS A 290 10.26 -10.52 7.19
N PRO A 291 10.01 -10.32 8.49
CA PRO A 291 10.39 -9.10 9.19
C PRO A 291 11.89 -8.81 9.03
N ARG A 292 12.22 -7.61 8.61
CA ARG A 292 13.59 -7.13 8.40
C ARG A 292 13.84 -5.83 9.15
N ARG A 293 15.06 -5.59 9.61
CA ARG A 293 15.44 -4.31 10.19
C ARG A 293 15.47 -3.23 9.11
N PRO A 294 15.14 -1.95 9.44
CA PRO A 294 15.38 -0.83 8.53
C PRO A 294 16.83 -0.85 8.03
N GLY A 295 17.02 -0.74 6.73
CA GLY A 295 18.35 -0.89 6.09
C GLY A 295 18.84 -2.32 5.93
N GLU A 296 18.13 -3.31 6.42
CA GLU A 296 18.40 -4.72 6.15
C GLU A 296 17.73 -5.14 4.86
N LEU A 297 18.54 -5.44 3.85
CA LEU A 297 18.06 -5.77 2.52
C LEU A 297 17.56 -7.22 2.46
N VAL A 298 16.42 -7.43 1.81
CA VAL A 298 15.90 -8.77 1.58
C VAL A 298 16.68 -9.45 0.46
N TRP A 299 17.33 -10.53 0.81
CA TRP A 299 18.09 -11.36 -0.10
C TRP A 299 17.19 -12.39 -0.80
N ASN A 300 16.37 -11.96 -1.76
CA ASN A 300 15.61 -12.88 -2.61
C ASN A 300 16.15 -12.92 -4.03
N ILE A 301 16.67 -14.05 -4.33
CA ILE A 301 17.46 -14.39 -5.49
C ILE A 301 16.52 -14.83 -6.62
N MET A 302 16.49 -14.04 -7.69
CA MET A 302 16.25 -14.60 -9.02
C MET A 302 17.53 -14.45 -9.81
N PRO A 303 18.07 -15.51 -10.42
CA PRO A 303 19.28 -15.41 -11.23
C PRO A 303 19.01 -14.51 -12.43
N GLY A 304 19.49 -13.31 -12.41
CA GLY A 304 19.46 -12.38 -13.54
C GLY A 304 20.85 -12.32 -14.18
N THR A 305 20.92 -12.63 -15.44
CA THR A 305 22.10 -12.68 -16.29
C THR A 305 22.65 -11.30 -16.60
N VAL A 306 23.20 -10.58 -15.64
CA VAL A 306 24.05 -9.43 -15.95
C VAL A 306 25.39 -9.59 -15.24
N GLU A 307 26.23 -10.44 -15.82
CA GLU A 307 27.63 -10.62 -15.37
C GLU A 307 28.49 -9.36 -15.47
N LEU A 308 27.97 -8.29 -16.12
CA LEU A 308 28.75 -7.15 -16.58
C LEU A 308 28.64 -5.89 -15.72
N PHE A 309 27.71 -5.82 -14.74
CA PHE A 309 27.58 -4.61 -13.93
C PHE A 309 28.47 -4.66 -12.67
N THR A 310 29.77 -4.44 -12.90
CA THR A 310 30.81 -4.36 -11.86
C THR A 310 31.91 -3.41 -12.29
N GLY A 311 32.78 -2.98 -11.39
CA GLY A 311 33.91 -2.10 -11.63
C GLY A 311 33.61 -0.64 -11.35
N SER A 312 34.50 0.22 -11.77
CA SER A 312 34.45 1.66 -11.49
C SER A 312 33.65 2.42 -12.52
N TYR A 313 32.81 3.32 -12.06
CA TYR A 313 32.04 4.23 -12.89
C TYR A 313 32.29 5.67 -12.44
N GLN A 314 32.23 6.57 -13.38
CA GLN A 314 32.28 8.01 -13.13
C GLN A 314 31.09 8.67 -13.80
N GLY A 315 30.45 9.60 -13.09
CA GLY A 315 29.28 10.30 -13.57
C GLY A 315 28.96 11.54 -12.74
N GLN A 316 27.72 11.89 -12.72
CA GLN A 316 27.21 13.06 -12.02
C GLN A 316 25.95 12.74 -11.26
N ALA A 317 25.78 13.39 -10.11
CA ALA A 317 24.52 13.43 -9.39
C ALA A 317 24.01 14.88 -9.26
N THR A 318 22.70 15.03 -9.15
CA THR A 318 22.05 16.31 -8.85
C THR A 318 21.31 16.20 -7.52
N GLN A 319 21.12 17.32 -6.84
CA GLN A 319 20.30 17.41 -5.62
C GLN A 319 19.39 18.64 -5.74
N GLY A 320 18.08 18.40 -5.87
CA GLY A 320 17.13 19.48 -6.07
C GLY A 320 17.48 20.36 -7.28
N ASN A 321 17.58 21.67 -7.05
CA ASN A 321 17.95 22.66 -8.06
C ASN A 321 19.46 23.03 -8.06
N GLU A 322 20.27 22.27 -7.30
CA GLU A 322 21.70 22.56 -7.24
C GLU A 322 22.44 22.09 -8.50
N PRO A 323 23.61 22.68 -8.83
CA PRO A 323 24.44 22.22 -9.92
C PRO A 323 24.84 20.76 -9.75
N ALA A 324 24.91 20.02 -10.86
CA ALA A 324 25.37 18.64 -10.84
C ALA A 324 26.80 18.55 -10.29
N PHE A 325 27.05 17.57 -9.46
CA PHE A 325 28.37 17.32 -8.88
C PHE A 325 28.93 15.96 -9.35
N PRO A 326 30.26 15.85 -9.51
CA PRO A 326 30.87 14.62 -9.97
C PRO A 326 30.80 13.53 -8.89
N VAL A 327 30.51 12.31 -9.32
CA VAL A 327 30.48 11.13 -8.45
C VAL A 327 31.28 10.02 -9.10
N ARG A 328 32.12 9.38 -8.30
CA ARG A 328 32.73 8.10 -8.66
C ARG A 328 32.13 7.01 -7.81
N ILE A 329 31.85 5.85 -8.40
CA ILE A 329 31.32 4.68 -7.72
C ILE A 329 32.03 3.41 -8.19
N ASP A 330 32.40 2.57 -7.25
CA ASP A 330 33.02 1.27 -7.50
C ASP A 330 32.00 0.18 -7.12
N PHE A 331 31.46 -0.50 -8.12
CA PHE A 331 30.51 -1.59 -7.92
C PHE A 331 31.23 -2.92 -7.79
N ARG A 332 30.84 -3.69 -6.80
CA ARG A 332 31.28 -5.07 -6.58
C ARG A 332 30.05 -5.98 -6.51
N ARG A 333 30.16 -7.11 -7.19
CA ARG A 333 29.14 -8.16 -7.14
C ARG A 333 29.48 -9.16 -6.04
N GLN A 334 28.48 -9.53 -5.23
CA GLN A 334 28.58 -10.60 -4.24
C GLN A 334 27.33 -11.47 -4.36
N GLY A 335 27.41 -12.56 -5.12
CA GLY A 335 26.26 -13.32 -5.55
C GLY A 335 25.36 -12.48 -6.49
N ASP A 336 24.07 -12.34 -6.16
CA ASP A 336 23.14 -11.51 -6.93
C ASP A 336 23.03 -10.06 -6.43
N TRP A 337 23.93 -9.69 -5.53
CA TRP A 337 23.97 -8.36 -4.94
C TRP A 337 25.04 -7.49 -5.54
N ILE A 338 24.67 -6.22 -5.69
CA ILE A 338 25.61 -5.17 -6.06
C ILE A 338 25.87 -4.35 -4.80
N ARG A 339 27.15 -4.27 -4.42
CA ARG A 339 27.63 -3.29 -3.44
C ARG A 339 28.37 -2.20 -4.16
N GLY A 340 28.12 -0.95 -3.78
CA GLY A 340 28.82 0.21 -4.32
C GLY A 340 29.46 1.02 -3.19
N GLU A 341 30.71 1.41 -3.41
CA GLU A 341 31.37 2.45 -2.61
C GLU A 341 31.50 3.68 -3.50
N TYR A 342 30.95 4.81 -3.06
CA TYR A 342 30.95 6.02 -3.88
C TYR A 342 31.54 7.22 -3.15
N SER A 343 32.07 8.16 -3.93
CA SER A 343 32.62 9.42 -3.43
C SER A 343 32.13 10.61 -4.26
N PHE A 344 31.80 11.69 -3.59
CA PHE A 344 31.50 12.99 -4.20
C PHE A 344 32.20 14.11 -3.41
N GLY A 345 33.48 14.23 -3.60
CA GLY A 345 34.29 15.37 -3.10
C GLY A 345 34.67 15.33 -1.63
N LEU A 346 33.75 15.18 -0.70
CA LEU A 346 33.98 15.36 0.74
C LEU A 346 33.80 14.12 1.62
N GLY A 347 33.54 12.96 1.03
CA GLY A 347 33.31 11.75 1.81
C GLY A 347 33.04 10.51 0.97
N MET A 348 33.05 9.36 1.66
CA MET A 348 32.69 8.06 1.10
C MET A 348 31.31 7.66 1.57
N GLY A 349 30.46 7.26 0.64
CA GLY A 349 29.18 6.62 0.91
C GLY A 349 29.19 5.18 0.43
N LYS A 350 28.20 4.43 0.85
CA LYS A 350 27.98 3.05 0.46
C LYS A 350 26.59 2.88 -0.08
N LEU A 351 26.45 1.99 -1.03
CA LEU A 351 25.13 1.50 -1.43
C LEU A 351 25.15 -0.02 -1.54
N VAL A 352 23.99 -0.60 -1.32
CA VAL A 352 23.76 -2.03 -1.49
C VAL A 352 22.42 -2.20 -2.18
N GLY A 353 22.39 -3.01 -3.21
CA GLY A 353 21.18 -3.16 -4.00
C GLY A 353 21.07 -4.49 -4.72
N GLN A 354 19.90 -4.74 -5.24
CA GLN A 354 19.60 -5.93 -6.01
C GLN A 354 19.34 -5.56 -7.48
N LEU A 355 20.04 -6.21 -8.36
CA LEU A 355 19.85 -6.07 -9.80
C LEU A 355 18.78 -7.06 -10.27
N LYS A 356 17.71 -6.52 -10.89
CA LYS A 356 16.64 -7.31 -11.52
C LYS A 356 16.59 -6.92 -12.99
N GLU A 357 16.89 -7.87 -13.85
CA GLU A 357 17.08 -7.59 -15.28
C GLU A 357 18.14 -6.50 -15.50
N ARG A 358 17.71 -5.27 -15.74
CA ARG A 358 18.57 -4.11 -15.93
C ARG A 358 18.32 -3.00 -14.92
N ILE A 359 17.51 -3.25 -13.90
CA ILE A 359 17.18 -2.27 -12.88
C ILE A 359 17.87 -2.66 -11.58
N LEU A 360 18.74 -1.79 -11.08
CA LEU A 360 19.34 -1.89 -9.76
C LEU A 360 18.50 -1.05 -8.78
N TYR A 361 17.85 -1.71 -7.87
CA TYR A 361 17.22 -1.09 -6.71
C TYR A 361 18.21 -1.11 -5.57
N PHE A 362 18.51 0.06 -4.96
CA PHE A 362 19.53 0.14 -3.91
C PHE A 362 19.12 1.03 -2.76
N GLU A 363 19.70 0.74 -1.62
CA GLU A 363 19.75 1.62 -0.45
C GLU A 363 21.16 2.19 -0.35
N TRP A 364 21.26 3.43 0.10
CA TRP A 364 22.54 4.13 0.27
C TRP A 364 22.64 4.75 1.64
N GLU A 365 23.88 4.89 2.12
CA GLU A 365 24.21 5.61 3.35
C GLU A 365 25.40 6.56 3.11
N TRP A 366 25.34 7.74 3.71
CA TRP A 366 26.41 8.72 3.72
C TRP A 366 26.28 9.68 4.88
N ALA A 367 27.35 9.82 5.70
CA ALA A 367 27.45 10.80 6.79
C ALA A 367 26.23 10.84 7.73
N GLY A 368 25.67 9.68 8.07
CA GLY A 368 24.49 9.56 8.93
C GLY A 368 23.15 9.80 8.25
N ASN A 369 23.15 10.06 6.95
CA ASN A 369 21.97 10.07 6.11
C ASN A 369 21.85 8.74 5.37
N ASP A 370 20.62 8.35 5.06
CA ASP A 370 20.26 7.16 4.31
C ASP A 370 19.13 7.44 3.34
N GLY A 371 18.97 6.53 2.40
CA GLY A 371 17.89 6.61 1.43
C GLY A 371 17.95 5.52 0.39
N ARG A 372 17.21 5.70 -0.68
CA ARG A 372 17.05 4.73 -1.75
C ARG A 372 17.37 5.33 -3.11
N GLY A 373 17.54 4.44 -4.08
CA GLY A 373 17.66 4.85 -5.46
C GLY A 373 17.39 3.70 -6.43
N ILE A 374 17.23 4.08 -7.68
CA ILE A 374 16.98 3.16 -8.78
C ILE A 374 17.93 3.53 -9.91
N PHE A 375 18.69 2.56 -10.41
CA PHE A 375 19.48 2.71 -11.61
C PHE A 375 18.98 1.78 -12.71
N GLU A 376 18.73 2.33 -13.90
CA GLU A 376 18.58 1.56 -15.12
C GLU A 376 19.96 1.38 -15.76
N ILE A 377 20.34 0.12 -16.00
CA ILE A 377 21.63 -0.27 -16.53
C ILE A 377 21.51 -0.46 -18.04
N SER A 378 22.45 0.11 -18.80
CA SER A 378 22.53 -0.13 -20.25
C SER A 378 22.72 -1.62 -20.57
N PRO A 379 22.23 -2.11 -21.74
CA PRO A 379 22.34 -3.53 -22.10
C PRO A 379 23.77 -4.09 -22.08
N ASP A 380 24.78 -3.24 -22.32
CA ASP A 380 26.21 -3.59 -22.31
C ASP A 380 26.86 -3.41 -20.92
N GLY A 381 26.08 -3.04 -19.90
CA GLY A 381 26.56 -2.81 -18.52
C GLY A 381 27.53 -1.63 -18.38
N LYS A 382 27.67 -0.78 -19.38
CA LYS A 382 28.69 0.31 -19.36
C LYS A 382 28.17 1.63 -18.83
N MET A 383 26.86 1.81 -18.76
CA MET A 383 26.22 3.02 -18.24
C MET A 383 25.09 2.70 -17.31
N PHE A 384 24.82 3.61 -16.41
CA PHE A 384 23.58 3.64 -15.65
C PHE A 384 23.00 5.05 -15.61
N ASN A 385 21.69 5.13 -15.53
CA ASN A 385 20.94 6.34 -15.24
C ASN A 385 19.89 6.04 -14.22
N GLY A 386 19.57 6.99 -13.35
CA GLY A 386 18.52 6.79 -12.39
C GLY A 386 18.29 7.96 -11.46
N THR A 387 17.61 7.66 -10.38
CA THR A 387 17.22 8.62 -9.37
C THR A 387 17.68 8.15 -8.00
N TRP A 388 17.73 9.08 -7.06
CA TRP A 388 17.99 8.81 -5.66
C TRP A 388 17.19 9.74 -4.76
N GLY A 389 16.96 9.30 -3.54
CA GLY A 389 16.17 10.06 -2.59
C GLY A 389 16.55 9.73 -1.16
N TYR A 390 16.06 10.55 -0.22
CA TYR A 390 16.27 10.39 1.21
C TYR A 390 15.24 9.45 1.82
N ARG A 391 15.68 8.71 2.82
CA ARG A 391 14.86 7.77 3.59
C ARG A 391 14.23 6.72 2.65
N GLN A 392 12.91 6.72 2.53
CA GLN A 392 12.15 5.74 1.78
C GLN A 392 11.87 6.14 0.31
N SER A 393 12.21 7.38 -0.07
CA SER A 393 12.05 7.82 -1.45
C SER A 393 13.27 7.47 -2.28
N ALA A 394 13.04 7.03 -3.52
CA ALA A 394 14.09 6.74 -4.48
C ALA A 394 14.36 7.89 -5.45
N ASP A 395 13.70 9.06 -5.29
CA ASP A 395 13.72 10.12 -6.31
C ASP A 395 13.53 11.54 -5.78
N ASN A 396 13.22 11.73 -4.48
CA ASN A 396 12.97 13.05 -3.91
C ASN A 396 14.21 13.92 -3.71
N ALA A 397 15.40 13.42 -4.05
CA ALA A 397 16.65 14.18 -3.94
C ALA A 397 17.21 14.59 -5.31
N GLY A 398 17.25 13.68 -6.28
CA GLY A 398 17.78 14.05 -7.58
C GLY A 398 18.01 12.89 -8.54
N LYS A 399 18.81 13.19 -9.57
CA LYS A 399 19.21 12.20 -10.59
C LYS A 399 20.66 11.79 -10.38
N TRP A 400 21.00 10.59 -10.85
CA TRP A 400 22.35 10.07 -10.79
C TRP A 400 22.64 9.25 -12.05
N ASN A 401 23.75 9.52 -12.70
CA ASN A 401 24.22 8.77 -13.86
C ASN A 401 25.70 8.41 -13.74
N GLY A 402 26.14 7.41 -14.48
CA GLY A 402 27.53 7.03 -14.53
C GLY A 402 27.88 6.21 -15.76
N LYS A 403 29.13 6.32 -16.16
CA LYS A 403 29.74 5.56 -17.24
C LYS A 403 30.94 4.79 -16.71
N ARG A 404 31.06 3.53 -17.09
CA ARG A 404 32.15 2.65 -16.69
C ARG A 404 33.50 3.19 -17.13
N LEU A 405 34.42 3.23 -16.20
CA LEU A 405 35.83 3.53 -16.51
C LEU A 405 36.47 2.28 -17.12
N VAL A 406 37.04 2.43 -18.29
CA VAL A 406 37.85 1.37 -18.91
C VAL A 406 39.20 1.41 -18.20
N THR A 407 39.53 0.40 -17.44
CA THR A 407 40.91 0.17 -17.00
C THR A 407 41.70 -0.32 -18.21
N GLU A 408 42.64 0.51 -18.68
CA GLU A 408 43.62 0.10 -19.65
C GLU A 408 44.48 -1.04 -19.12
#